data_fc01a01a652d6d8e13c4ef71fe070578
#
_entry.id   fc01a01a652d6d8e13c4ef71fe070578
#
_cell.length_a   1.000
_cell.length_b   1.000
_cell.length_c   1.000
_cell.angle_alpha   90.00
_cell.angle_beta   90.00
_cell.angle_gamma   90.00
#
_symmetry.space_group_name_H-M   'P 1'
#
loop_
_entity.id
_entity.type
_entity.pdbx_description
1 polymer ?
#
loop_
_entity_poly.entity_id
_entity_poly.type
_entity_poly.pdbx_seq_one_letter_code
_entity_poly.pdbx_strand_id
1 'polypeptide(L)'
;MTETTDIKFSPEAQKQVQEILNQYPADKSKSALLPLLHLAQAEFDGWLSVPVMDYVASILNIKPIAVYEVASFYTMFNLQPVGKYLIEVCQTSSCWMNGSEDIVRYLERKIQAETGEISVDGMFQVKTVECLGSCGTAPMFQIGDTFYENLTFEKIDTILDDLRKENKRSRYV
;
A
#
# COMPACT_ATOMS: atom_id res chain seq x y z
N MET A 1 5.03 -8.31 27.41
CA MET A 1 6.32 -7.61 27.33
C MET A 1 6.61 -7.53 25.84
N THR A 2 6.24 -6.43 25.21
CA THR A 2 6.49 -6.19 23.78
C THR A 2 7.95 -5.79 23.62
N GLU A 3 8.72 -6.60 22.91
CA GLU A 3 10.06 -6.24 22.47
C GLU A 3 9.96 -4.91 21.72
N THR A 4 10.57 -3.88 22.27
CA THR A 4 10.82 -2.63 21.55
C THR A 4 11.90 -2.92 20.52
N THR A 5 11.51 -3.45 19.37
CA THR A 5 12.35 -3.46 18.19
C THR A 5 12.71 -2.00 17.89
N ASP A 6 14.00 -1.69 17.89
CA ASP A 6 14.54 -0.35 17.60
C ASP A 6 14.20 -0.02 16.13
N ILE A 7 13.05 0.64 15.91
CA ILE A 7 12.53 0.96 14.59
C ILE A 7 13.42 2.04 13.98
N LYS A 8 14.11 1.69 12.92
CA LYS A 8 14.96 2.61 12.14
C LYS A 8 14.87 2.27 10.67
N PHE A 9 14.88 3.29 9.84
CA PHE A 9 15.05 3.12 8.40
C PHE A 9 16.41 2.46 8.08
N SER A 10 16.44 1.65 7.02
CA SER A 10 17.68 1.14 6.45
C SER A 10 18.60 2.29 6.02
N PRO A 11 19.92 2.07 5.86
CA PRO A 11 20.84 3.11 5.40
C PRO A 11 20.43 3.73 4.06
N GLU A 12 19.82 2.95 3.18
CA GLU A 12 19.29 3.39 1.89
C GLU A 12 18.06 4.30 2.08
N ALA A 13 17.11 3.88 2.89
CA ALA A 13 15.91 4.66 3.20
C ALA A 13 16.27 5.95 3.96
N GLN A 14 17.30 5.94 4.82
CA GLN A 14 17.77 7.16 5.48
C GLN A 14 18.30 8.21 4.50
N LYS A 15 18.94 7.82 3.39
CA LYS A 15 19.34 8.76 2.34
C LYS A 15 18.10 9.38 1.68
N GLN A 16 17.10 8.57 1.37
CA GLN A 16 15.84 9.06 0.80
C GLN A 16 15.11 10.00 1.78
N VAL A 17 15.14 9.72 3.09
CA VAL A 17 14.62 10.66 4.11
C VAL A 17 15.29 12.03 3.99
N GLN A 18 16.62 12.09 3.88
CA GLN A 18 17.32 13.35 3.74
C GLN A 18 16.99 14.06 2.43
N GLU A 19 16.90 13.33 1.33
CA GLU A 19 16.50 13.88 0.03
C GLU A 19 15.09 14.48 0.09
N ILE A 20 14.12 13.77 0.72
CA ILE A 20 12.75 14.26 0.94
C ILE A 20 12.76 15.54 1.80
N LEU A 21 13.47 15.54 2.92
CA LEU A 21 13.53 16.70 3.81
C LEU A 21 14.15 17.93 3.12
N ASN A 22 15.16 17.73 2.28
CA ASN A 22 15.82 18.81 1.54
C ASN A 22 14.94 19.46 0.45
N GLN A 23 13.81 18.87 0.09
CA GLN A 23 12.85 19.47 -0.85
C GLN A 23 12.01 20.59 -0.20
N TYR A 24 12.01 20.68 1.12
CA TYR A 24 11.21 21.63 1.87
C TYR A 24 12.07 22.60 2.68
N PRO A 25 11.61 23.85 2.87
CA PRO A 25 12.28 24.79 3.78
C PRO A 25 12.38 24.22 5.20
N ALA A 26 13.46 24.56 5.91
CA ALA A 26 13.74 24.02 7.25
C ALA A 26 12.63 24.28 8.28
N ASP A 27 11.90 25.39 8.13
CA ASP A 27 10.75 25.76 8.96
C ASP A 27 9.43 25.09 8.52
N LYS A 28 9.45 24.28 7.45
CA LYS A 28 8.31 23.59 6.85
C LYS A 28 8.46 22.07 6.80
N SER A 29 9.25 21.48 7.69
CA SER A 29 9.51 20.03 7.75
C SER A 29 8.23 19.17 7.78
N LYS A 30 7.14 19.69 8.38
CA LYS A 30 5.83 19.00 8.37
C LYS A 30 5.31 18.69 6.95
N SER A 31 5.70 19.47 5.94
CA SER A 31 5.28 19.22 4.55
C SER A 31 5.86 17.91 3.97
N ALA A 32 6.92 17.38 4.56
CA ALA A 32 7.51 16.09 4.20
C ALA A 32 6.74 14.88 4.78
N LEU A 33 5.64 15.09 5.54
CA LEU A 33 4.95 14.01 6.25
C LEU A 33 4.41 12.94 5.29
N LEU A 34 3.69 13.32 4.23
CA LEU A 34 3.12 12.37 3.27
C LEU A 34 4.20 11.52 2.58
N PRO A 35 5.24 12.08 1.95
CA PRO A 35 6.28 11.28 1.33
C PRO A 35 7.05 10.41 2.34
N LEU A 36 7.26 10.86 3.59
CA LEU A 36 7.88 10.02 4.61
C LEU A 36 6.98 8.87 5.06
N LEU A 37 5.65 9.04 5.10
CA LEU A 37 4.73 7.96 5.38
C LEU A 37 4.72 6.92 4.25
N HIS A 38 4.79 7.33 2.99
CA HIS A 38 4.97 6.40 1.86
C HIS A 38 6.26 5.60 1.98
N LEU A 39 7.37 6.27 2.25
CA LEU A 39 8.67 5.61 2.45
C LEU A 39 8.60 4.63 3.63
N ALA A 40 8.01 5.04 4.75
CA ALA A 40 7.85 4.19 5.92
C ALA A 40 6.97 2.97 5.62
N GLN A 41 5.85 3.15 4.93
CA GLN A 41 4.99 2.05 4.55
C GLN A 41 5.71 1.03 3.65
N ALA A 42 6.55 1.52 2.72
CA ALA A 42 7.34 0.65 1.85
C ALA A 42 8.42 -0.13 2.60
N GLU A 43 9.07 0.50 3.58
CA GLU A 43 10.18 -0.07 4.35
C GLU A 43 9.69 -1.05 5.43
N PHE A 44 8.56 -0.74 6.10
CA PHE A 44 8.05 -1.48 7.26
C PHE A 44 6.84 -2.34 6.89
N ASP A 45 7.07 -3.34 6.05
CA ASP A 45 6.11 -4.41 5.76
C ASP A 45 4.78 -4.01 5.10
N GLY A 46 4.74 -2.85 4.44
CA GLY A 46 3.57 -2.40 3.67
C GLY A 46 2.46 -1.77 4.53
N TRP A 47 2.71 -1.51 5.82
CA TRP A 47 1.76 -0.89 6.72
C TRP A 47 2.44 -0.01 7.77
N LEU A 48 1.67 0.89 8.38
CA LEU A 48 2.14 1.87 9.36
C LEU A 48 1.68 1.49 10.76
N SER A 49 2.53 0.76 11.51
CA SER A 49 2.29 0.51 12.92
C SER A 49 2.43 1.79 13.76
N VAL A 50 1.83 1.82 14.96
CA VAL A 50 1.96 2.98 15.86
C VAL A 50 3.43 3.35 16.11
N PRO A 51 4.34 2.40 16.44
CA PRO A 51 5.75 2.73 16.61
C PRO A 51 6.43 3.29 15.36
N VAL A 52 6.03 2.85 14.15
CA VAL A 52 6.55 3.41 12.88
C VAL A 52 6.08 4.86 12.70
N MET A 53 4.81 5.14 12.98
CA MET A 53 4.27 6.50 12.92
C MET A 53 4.93 7.43 13.95
N ASP A 54 5.19 6.95 15.17
CA ASP A 54 5.93 7.69 16.21
C ASP A 54 7.36 7.99 15.77
N TYR A 55 8.00 7.05 15.10
CA TYR A 55 9.34 7.25 14.55
C TYR A 55 9.33 8.34 13.46
N VAL A 56 8.39 8.34 12.54
CA VAL A 56 8.21 9.41 11.54
C VAL A 56 7.97 10.76 12.22
N ALA A 57 7.13 10.80 13.28
CA ALA A 57 6.89 12.01 14.06
C ALA A 57 8.19 12.57 14.65
N SER A 58 9.06 11.70 15.18
CA SER A 58 10.35 12.09 15.75
C SER A 58 11.30 12.71 14.72
N ILE A 59 11.35 12.14 13.49
CA ILE A 59 12.15 12.68 12.39
C ILE A 59 11.72 14.10 12.02
N LEU A 60 10.41 14.34 11.97
CA LEU A 60 9.84 15.64 11.61
C LEU A 60 9.79 16.63 12.79
N ASN A 61 10.11 16.19 13.99
CA ASN A 61 9.95 16.95 15.23
C ASN A 61 8.52 17.52 15.41
N ILE A 62 7.51 16.68 15.16
CA ILE A 62 6.08 17.00 15.33
C ILE A 62 5.43 16.07 16.35
N LYS A 63 4.23 16.40 16.81
CA LYS A 63 3.49 15.54 17.73
C LYS A 63 3.00 14.28 17.02
N PRO A 64 3.10 13.07 17.62
CA PRO A 64 2.62 11.82 17.01
C PRO A 64 1.18 11.89 16.51
N ILE A 65 0.30 12.56 17.24
CA ILE A 65 -1.11 12.72 16.85
C ILE A 65 -1.26 13.35 15.45
N ALA A 66 -0.38 14.29 15.06
CA ALA A 66 -0.43 14.91 13.75
C ALA A 66 -0.08 13.93 12.61
N VAL A 67 0.70 12.89 12.91
CA VAL A 67 0.98 11.77 11.99
C VAL A 67 -0.22 10.85 11.90
N TYR A 68 -0.81 10.50 13.05
CA TYR A 68 -1.98 9.61 13.11
C TYR A 68 -3.19 10.21 12.35
N GLU A 69 -3.42 11.51 12.49
CA GLU A 69 -4.48 12.23 11.75
C GLU A 69 -4.31 12.06 10.24
N VAL A 70 -3.10 12.23 9.73
CA VAL A 70 -2.82 12.09 8.29
C VAL A 70 -2.90 10.63 7.85
N ALA A 71 -2.28 9.72 8.59
CA ALA A 71 -2.28 8.30 8.25
C ALA A 71 -3.69 7.68 8.27
N SER A 72 -4.57 8.13 9.17
CA SER A 72 -5.95 7.66 9.24
C SER A 72 -6.88 8.33 8.22
N PHE A 73 -6.57 9.53 7.77
CA PHE A 73 -7.38 10.26 6.80
C PHE A 73 -7.21 9.73 5.38
N TYR A 74 -5.98 9.42 4.98
CA TYR A 74 -5.68 8.98 3.62
C TYR A 74 -5.75 7.45 3.48
N THR A 75 -6.67 6.96 2.64
CA THR A 75 -6.96 5.52 2.45
C THR A 75 -5.83 4.72 1.81
N MET A 76 -4.82 5.39 1.24
CA MET A 76 -3.61 4.76 0.70
C MET A 76 -2.65 4.26 1.78
N PHE A 77 -2.82 4.71 3.03
CA PHE A 77 -2.03 4.22 4.15
C PHE A 77 -2.74 3.03 4.83
N ASN A 78 -2.00 1.96 5.04
CA ASN A 78 -2.47 0.76 5.70
C ASN A 78 -2.11 0.83 7.18
N LEU A 79 -3.11 0.82 8.07
CA LEU A 79 -2.93 0.88 9.53
C LEU A 79 -2.97 -0.50 10.18
N GLN A 80 -3.11 -1.54 9.40
CA GLN A 80 -3.09 -2.94 9.81
C GLN A 80 -2.13 -3.71 8.90
N PRO A 81 -1.60 -4.85 9.34
CA PRO A 81 -0.80 -5.72 8.49
C PRO A 81 -1.52 -6.06 7.18
N VAL A 82 -0.78 -6.10 6.09
CA VAL A 82 -1.29 -6.43 4.76
C VAL A 82 -0.60 -7.67 4.19
N GLY A 83 -1.25 -8.32 3.24
CA GLY A 83 -0.65 -9.41 2.46
C GLY A 83 0.58 -8.93 1.69
N LYS A 84 1.45 -9.88 1.31
CA LYS A 84 2.65 -9.58 0.53
C LYS A 84 2.34 -8.80 -0.75
N TYR A 85 1.24 -9.13 -1.41
CA TYR A 85 0.68 -8.43 -2.55
C TYR A 85 -0.72 -7.93 -2.21
N LEU A 86 -0.84 -6.64 -1.97
CA LEU A 86 -2.13 -5.98 -1.79
C LEU A 86 -2.71 -5.65 -3.17
N ILE A 87 -3.81 -6.30 -3.53
CA ILE A 87 -4.50 -6.13 -4.81
C ILE A 87 -5.61 -5.09 -4.60
N GLU A 88 -5.40 -3.88 -5.08
CA GLU A 88 -6.34 -2.76 -4.94
C GLU A 88 -7.23 -2.66 -6.16
N VAL A 89 -8.47 -3.14 -6.07
CA VAL A 89 -9.43 -3.19 -7.19
C VAL A 89 -10.28 -1.93 -7.22
N CYS A 90 -10.22 -1.20 -8.34
CA CYS A 90 -11.06 -0.02 -8.55
C CYS A 90 -12.54 -0.40 -8.65
N GLN A 91 -13.39 0.28 -7.85
CA GLN A 91 -14.85 0.06 -7.79
C GLN A 91 -15.68 1.23 -8.32
N THR A 92 -15.04 2.25 -8.91
CA THR A 92 -15.75 3.42 -9.42
C THR A 92 -16.46 3.12 -10.74
N SER A 93 -17.40 3.95 -11.12
CA SER A 93 -18.43 3.71 -12.14
C SER A 93 -17.95 3.03 -13.42
N SER A 94 -16.83 3.46 -14.03
CA SER A 94 -16.32 2.82 -15.25
C SER A 94 -15.88 1.37 -15.00
N CYS A 95 -15.14 1.11 -13.92
CA CYS A 95 -14.71 -0.24 -13.56
C CYS A 95 -15.91 -1.09 -13.12
N TRP A 96 -16.83 -0.52 -12.35
CA TRP A 96 -18.05 -1.21 -11.93
C TRP A 96 -18.90 -1.65 -13.13
N MET A 97 -19.14 -0.76 -14.09
CA MET A 97 -19.88 -1.07 -15.34
C MET A 97 -19.19 -2.12 -16.21
N ASN A 98 -17.86 -2.25 -16.10
CA ASN A 98 -17.07 -3.26 -16.80
C ASN A 98 -16.79 -4.51 -15.94
N GLY A 99 -17.54 -4.74 -14.86
CA GLY A 99 -17.53 -5.99 -14.11
C GLY A 99 -16.46 -6.08 -13.02
N SER A 100 -16.03 -4.96 -12.42
CA SER A 100 -15.04 -5.02 -11.32
C SER A 100 -15.53 -5.81 -10.10
N GLU A 101 -16.85 -5.88 -9.84
CA GLU A 101 -17.39 -6.76 -8.79
C GLU A 101 -17.14 -8.25 -9.08
N ASP A 102 -17.27 -8.67 -10.34
CA ASP A 102 -16.97 -10.05 -10.73
C ASP A 102 -15.49 -10.35 -10.61
N ILE A 103 -14.61 -9.34 -10.87
CA ILE A 103 -13.17 -9.44 -10.64
C ILE A 103 -12.88 -9.65 -9.15
N VAL A 104 -13.51 -8.88 -8.24
CA VAL A 104 -13.35 -9.06 -6.79
C VAL A 104 -13.75 -10.46 -6.37
N ARG A 105 -14.97 -10.90 -6.72
CA ARG A 105 -15.49 -12.25 -6.40
C ARG A 105 -14.59 -13.37 -6.97
N TYR A 106 -13.99 -13.14 -8.13
CA TYR A 106 -13.06 -14.08 -8.74
C TYR A 106 -11.76 -14.17 -7.95
N LEU A 107 -11.19 -13.02 -7.58
CA LEU A 107 -9.99 -12.94 -6.76
C LEU A 107 -10.19 -13.61 -5.39
N GLU A 108 -11.27 -13.31 -4.68
CA GLU A 108 -11.60 -13.92 -3.38
C GLU A 108 -11.59 -15.45 -3.44
N ARG A 109 -12.21 -16.02 -4.49
CA ARG A 109 -12.20 -17.47 -4.70
C ARG A 109 -10.81 -18.03 -5.00
N LYS A 110 -9.99 -17.29 -5.77
CA LYS A 110 -8.65 -17.72 -6.17
C LYS A 110 -7.64 -17.66 -5.03
N ILE A 111 -7.74 -16.64 -4.17
CA ILE A 111 -6.84 -16.48 -3.02
C ILE A 111 -7.38 -17.15 -1.75
N GLN A 112 -8.64 -17.62 -1.76
CA GLN A 112 -9.34 -18.24 -0.63
C GLN A 112 -9.39 -17.33 0.61
N ALA A 113 -9.66 -16.03 0.40
CA ALA A 113 -9.83 -15.04 1.45
C ALA A 113 -10.87 -14.00 0.99
N GLU A 114 -11.67 -13.48 1.91
CA GLU A 114 -12.60 -12.40 1.64
C GLU A 114 -11.88 -11.06 1.48
N THR A 115 -12.55 -10.09 0.84
CA THR A 115 -12.02 -8.73 0.71
C THR A 115 -11.66 -8.16 2.09
N GLY A 116 -10.43 -7.68 2.25
CA GLY A 116 -9.87 -7.19 3.51
C GLY A 116 -9.10 -8.24 4.31
N GLU A 117 -9.24 -9.53 3.99
CA GLU A 117 -8.51 -10.61 4.65
C GLU A 117 -7.24 -10.99 3.88
N ILE A 118 -6.23 -11.42 4.62
CA ILE A 118 -4.97 -11.94 4.06
C ILE A 118 -5.16 -13.43 3.76
N SER A 119 -4.76 -13.88 2.56
CA SER A 119 -4.77 -15.29 2.21
C SER A 119 -3.96 -16.14 3.20
N VAL A 120 -4.34 -17.42 3.38
CA VAL A 120 -3.73 -18.32 4.37
C VAL A 120 -2.21 -18.47 4.18
N ASP A 121 -1.73 -18.36 2.95
CA ASP A 121 -0.30 -18.37 2.61
C ASP A 121 0.42 -17.03 2.86
N GLY A 122 -0.30 -15.99 3.30
CA GLY A 122 0.24 -14.65 3.53
C GLY A 122 0.56 -13.87 2.26
N MET A 123 0.30 -14.44 1.08
CA MET A 123 0.74 -13.89 -0.20
C MET A 123 -0.13 -12.74 -0.69
N PHE A 124 -1.45 -12.89 -0.61
CA PHE A 124 -2.39 -11.98 -1.26
C PHE A 124 -3.40 -11.40 -0.28
N GLN A 125 -3.83 -10.20 -0.59
CA GLN A 125 -4.98 -9.56 0.04
C GLN A 125 -5.70 -8.74 -1.01
N VAL A 126 -7.04 -8.82 -1.06
CA VAL A 126 -7.85 -7.95 -1.92
C VAL A 126 -8.39 -6.78 -1.10
N LYS A 127 -8.30 -5.59 -1.66
CA LYS A 127 -8.90 -4.36 -1.12
C LYS A 127 -9.63 -3.66 -2.25
N THR A 128 -10.85 -3.22 -2.00
CA THR A 128 -11.57 -2.35 -2.93
C THR A 128 -11.18 -0.89 -2.69
N VAL A 129 -10.96 -0.15 -3.77
CA VAL A 129 -10.54 1.25 -3.71
C VAL A 129 -11.36 2.11 -4.65
N GLU A 130 -11.28 3.42 -4.42
CA GLU A 130 -11.84 4.43 -5.30
C GLU A 130 -11.06 4.51 -6.63
N CYS A 131 -11.39 5.50 -7.48
CA CYS A 131 -10.87 5.62 -8.83
C CYS A 131 -9.34 5.71 -8.89
N LEU A 132 -8.73 4.77 -9.60
CA LEU A 132 -7.29 4.74 -9.87
C LEU A 132 -6.90 5.50 -11.17
N GLY A 133 -7.86 6.13 -11.86
CA GLY A 133 -7.59 7.01 -13.00
C GLY A 133 -7.44 6.31 -14.36
N SER A 134 -7.57 4.98 -14.46
CA SER A 134 -7.41 4.22 -15.72
C SER A 134 -8.75 3.79 -16.34
N CYS A 135 -9.70 4.72 -16.43
CA CYS A 135 -11.08 4.43 -16.85
C CYS A 135 -11.22 3.89 -18.27
N GLY A 136 -10.29 4.25 -19.18
CA GLY A 136 -10.29 3.78 -20.56
C GLY A 136 -9.89 2.32 -20.76
N THR A 137 -9.36 1.70 -19.71
CA THR A 137 -8.84 0.31 -19.71
C THR A 137 -9.47 -0.54 -18.61
N ALA A 138 -10.68 -0.15 -18.19
CA ALA A 138 -11.47 -0.85 -17.19
C ALA A 138 -11.90 -2.26 -17.67
N PRO A 139 -12.05 -3.26 -16.77
CA PRO A 139 -11.78 -3.20 -15.33
C PRO A 139 -10.28 -3.30 -15.03
N MET A 140 -9.85 -2.76 -13.88
CA MET A 140 -8.45 -2.74 -13.50
C MET A 140 -8.24 -2.87 -12.00
N PHE A 141 -7.05 -3.31 -11.61
CA PHE A 141 -6.53 -3.22 -10.26
C PHE A 141 -5.06 -2.75 -10.25
N GLN A 142 -4.59 -2.36 -9.09
CA GLN A 142 -3.21 -1.97 -8.83
C GLN A 142 -2.58 -2.92 -7.81
N ILE A 143 -1.27 -3.20 -7.97
CA ILE A 143 -0.44 -3.85 -6.95
C ILE A 143 0.84 -3.03 -6.83
N GLY A 144 1.06 -2.41 -5.67
CA GLY A 144 2.13 -1.40 -5.54
C GLY A 144 1.95 -0.28 -6.56
N ASP A 145 2.97 0.02 -7.35
CA ASP A 145 2.93 1.06 -8.39
C ASP A 145 2.54 0.53 -9.78
N THR A 146 2.18 -0.75 -9.88
CA THR A 146 1.88 -1.37 -11.17
C THR A 146 0.38 -1.47 -11.40
N PHE A 147 -0.09 -0.91 -12.51
CA PHE A 147 -1.46 -1.03 -13.00
C PHE A 147 -1.61 -2.30 -13.84
N TYR A 148 -2.66 -3.05 -13.56
CA TYR A 148 -3.10 -4.21 -14.34
C TYR A 148 -4.48 -3.89 -14.92
N GLU A 149 -4.50 -3.67 -16.22
CA GLU A 149 -5.63 -3.07 -16.96
C GLU A 149 -6.27 -4.09 -17.91
N ASN A 150 -7.49 -3.78 -18.42
CA ASN A 150 -8.24 -4.68 -19.31
C ASN A 150 -8.26 -6.11 -18.75
N LEU A 151 -8.73 -6.25 -17.52
CA LEU A 151 -8.69 -7.52 -16.80
C LEU A 151 -9.68 -8.53 -17.38
N THR A 152 -9.21 -9.76 -17.54
CA THR A 152 -10.02 -10.96 -17.73
C THR A 152 -9.64 -11.98 -16.67
N PHE A 153 -10.45 -13.01 -16.47
CA PHE A 153 -10.15 -14.05 -15.49
C PHE A 153 -8.84 -14.80 -15.81
N GLU A 154 -8.58 -15.05 -17.09
CA GLU A 154 -7.35 -15.70 -17.55
C GLU A 154 -6.11 -14.82 -17.30
N LYS A 155 -6.25 -13.50 -17.50
CA LYS A 155 -5.18 -12.55 -17.21
C LYS A 155 -4.87 -12.49 -15.72
N ILE A 156 -5.90 -12.53 -14.88
CA ILE A 156 -5.75 -12.59 -13.41
C ILE A 156 -5.01 -13.85 -12.99
N ASP A 157 -5.38 -15.02 -13.53
CA ASP A 157 -4.68 -16.28 -13.23
C ASP A 157 -3.20 -16.17 -13.56
N THR A 158 -2.87 -15.64 -14.73
CA THR A 158 -1.47 -15.44 -15.15
C THR A 158 -0.73 -14.52 -14.18
N ILE A 159 -1.34 -13.38 -13.80
CA ILE A 159 -0.73 -12.42 -12.87
C ILE A 159 -0.47 -13.08 -11.51
N LEU A 160 -1.46 -13.78 -10.94
CA LEU A 160 -1.30 -14.43 -9.63
C LEU A 160 -0.22 -15.52 -9.67
N ASP A 161 -0.14 -16.29 -10.74
CA ASP A 161 0.88 -17.33 -10.90
C ASP A 161 2.28 -16.74 -11.05
N ASP A 162 2.43 -15.65 -11.76
CA ASP A 162 3.72 -14.96 -11.94
C ASP A 162 4.19 -14.33 -10.63
N LEU A 163 3.30 -13.68 -9.88
CA LEU A 163 3.61 -13.13 -8.56
C LEU A 163 4.03 -14.21 -7.55
N ARG A 164 3.43 -15.41 -7.62
CA ARG A 164 3.86 -16.56 -6.80
C ARG A 164 5.27 -17.04 -7.14
N LYS A 165 5.65 -17.02 -8.43
CA LYS A 165 6.99 -17.42 -8.89
C LYS A 165 8.06 -16.39 -8.53
N GLU A 166 7.76 -15.11 -8.66
CA GLU A 166 8.74 -14.03 -8.45
C GLU A 166 9.23 -13.92 -7.01
N ASN A 167 8.44 -14.33 -6.04
CA ASN A 167 8.72 -14.23 -4.60
C ASN A 167 9.28 -12.86 -4.15
N LYS A 168 9.09 -11.82 -4.95
CA LYS A 168 9.47 -10.43 -4.62
C LYS A 168 8.31 -9.74 -3.95
N ARG A 169 8.58 -8.91 -2.96
CA ARG A 169 7.59 -8.04 -2.35
C ARG A 169 7.28 -6.90 -3.31
N SER A 170 6.00 -6.64 -3.59
CA SER A 170 5.60 -5.41 -4.25
C SER A 170 5.96 -4.25 -3.32
N ARG A 171 6.94 -3.44 -3.71
CA ARG A 171 7.33 -2.24 -2.96
C ARG A 171 6.56 -1.06 -3.54
N TYR A 172 5.93 -0.31 -2.67
CA TYR A 172 5.59 1.07 -2.97
C TYR A 172 6.91 1.85 -3.03
N VAL A 173 7.37 2.19 -4.19
CA VAL A 173 8.56 3.04 -4.38
C VAL A 173 8.14 4.31 -5.04
#